data_8d99d47f92a8113e722361f096ca94dc
#
_entry.id   8d99d47f92a8113e722361f096ca94dc
#
_cell.length_a   1.000
_cell.length_b   1.000
_cell.length_c   1.000
_cell.angle_alpha   90.00
_cell.angle_beta   90.00
_cell.angle_gamma   90.00
#
_symmetry.space_group_name_H-M   'P 1'
#
loop_
_entity.id
_entity.type
_entity.pdbx_description
1 polymer ?
#
loop_
_entity_poly.entity_id
_entity_poly.type
_entity_poly.pdbx_seq_one_letter_code
_entity_poly.pdbx_strand_id
1 'polypeptide(L)'
;MSYGRLFLLAAWCAVAVVTGSACTDNDAASTTDTLTSPSLNPADPTTTETFTGTLRPNASVFYSFTVATYGTVNVTLDEVTGVRVSDDVPFEFEISTGVPRGTGCSAAAALIVAPGDGPHTSQLFEAGIWCVRLRELGNLPAPARFRITIAHP
;
A
#
# COMPACT_ATOMS: atom_id res chain seq x y z
N MET A 1 39.56 -28.64 19.56
CA MET A 1 40.08 -29.28 18.34
C MET A 1 39.37 -28.58 17.21
N SER A 2 40.00 -27.71 16.62
CA SER A 2 40.90 -27.71 15.50
C SER A 2 40.41 -26.86 14.36
N TYR A 3 41.16 -25.83 14.09
CA TYR A 3 41.62 -25.16 12.84
C TYR A 3 40.52 -24.49 12.00
N GLY A 4 40.51 -23.21 11.69
CA GLY A 4 41.65 -22.35 11.32
C GLY A 4 41.79 -22.32 9.79
N ARG A 5 41.21 -21.32 9.09
CA ARG A 5 41.79 -20.84 7.82
C ARG A 5 41.46 -19.37 7.58
N LEU A 6 42.46 -18.61 7.86
CA LEU A 6 42.72 -17.25 7.43
C LEU A 6 43.01 -17.27 5.90
N PHE A 7 42.28 -16.50 5.10
CA PHE A 7 42.71 -16.16 3.74
C PHE A 7 42.77 -14.64 3.62
N LEU A 8 43.99 -14.17 3.70
CA LEU A 8 44.45 -12.87 3.19
C LEU A 8 44.62 -12.98 1.67
N LEU A 9 44.02 -12.09 0.90
CA LEU A 9 44.42 -11.78 -0.46
C LEU A 9 44.31 -10.28 -0.72
N ALA A 10 45.39 -9.71 -0.73
CA ALA A 10 46.10 -8.62 -1.37
C ALA A 10 45.31 -7.75 -2.38
N ALA A 11 45.53 -6.47 -2.15
CA ALA A 11 45.24 -5.31 -2.97
C ALA A 11 45.79 -5.39 -4.39
N TRP A 12 45.06 -4.83 -5.36
CA TRP A 12 45.63 -4.23 -6.56
C TRP A 12 44.83 -2.98 -6.89
N CYS A 13 45.48 -1.83 -6.60
CA CYS A 13 45.13 -0.52 -7.12
C CYS A 13 45.61 -0.41 -8.56
N ALA A 14 44.71 -0.25 -9.51
CA ALA A 14 45.03 0.22 -10.86
C ALA A 14 44.55 1.67 -10.98
N VAL A 15 45.51 2.59 -10.99
CA VAL A 15 45.31 4.01 -11.30
C VAL A 15 45.30 4.15 -12.81
N ALA A 16 44.16 4.47 -13.40
CA ALA A 16 44.01 4.87 -14.79
C ALA A 16 43.99 6.40 -14.87
N VAL A 17 45.08 6.99 -15.33
CA VAL A 17 45.16 8.39 -15.70
C VAL A 17 44.57 8.55 -17.09
N VAL A 18 43.39 9.20 -17.19
CA VAL A 18 42.82 9.60 -18.46
C VAL A 18 43.16 11.07 -18.71
N THR A 19 44.04 11.27 -19.67
CA THR A 19 44.45 12.56 -20.23
C THR A 19 43.28 13.20 -20.98
N GLY A 20 42.97 14.43 -20.65
CA GLY A 20 41.91 15.22 -21.28
C GLY A 20 42.20 15.52 -22.74
N SER A 21 41.19 15.40 -23.57
CA SER A 21 41.12 16.02 -24.89
C SER A 21 40.12 17.16 -24.83
N ALA A 22 40.62 18.37 -24.99
CA ALA A 22 39.79 19.56 -25.18
C ALA A 22 39.06 19.41 -26.55
N CYS A 23 37.75 19.42 -26.55
CA CYS A 23 36.94 19.66 -27.76
C CYS A 23 36.52 21.11 -27.77
N THR A 24 36.91 21.77 -28.85
CA THR A 24 36.57 23.10 -29.29
C THR A 24 35.07 23.36 -29.37
N ASP A 25 34.73 24.62 -29.03
CA ASP A 25 33.40 25.23 -29.16
C ASP A 25 32.79 25.00 -30.53
N ASN A 26 31.66 24.37 -30.56
CA ASN A 26 30.65 24.52 -31.61
C ASN A 26 29.37 25.03 -30.94
N ASP A 27 28.98 26.25 -31.33
CA ASP A 27 27.67 26.83 -31.07
C ASP A 27 26.56 25.91 -31.60
N ALA A 28 26.16 24.95 -30.76
CA ALA A 28 24.90 24.25 -30.94
C ALA A 28 23.90 24.89 -29.97
N ALA A 29 22.86 25.43 -30.54
CA ALA A 29 21.72 26.00 -29.84
C ALA A 29 21.35 25.10 -28.65
N SER A 30 21.55 25.64 -27.45
CA SER A 30 21.13 24.99 -26.20
C SER A 30 19.61 24.98 -26.19
N THR A 31 19.03 23.95 -26.77
CA THR A 31 17.67 23.56 -26.40
C THR A 31 17.78 23.10 -24.95
N THR A 32 17.44 23.99 -24.04
CA THR A 32 17.18 23.66 -22.65
C THR A 32 15.98 22.74 -22.65
N ASP A 33 16.19 21.45 -22.85
CA ASP A 33 15.21 20.45 -22.47
C ASP A 33 15.04 20.62 -20.96
N THR A 34 14.02 21.39 -20.61
CA THR A 34 13.55 21.45 -19.23
C THR A 34 13.04 20.03 -18.93
N LEU A 35 13.93 19.23 -18.36
CA LEU A 35 13.54 17.97 -17.74
C LEU A 35 12.54 18.37 -16.66
N THR A 36 11.26 18.38 -17.03
CA THR A 36 10.17 18.49 -16.07
C THR A 36 10.30 17.28 -15.19
N SER A 37 10.92 17.45 -14.01
CA SER A 37 10.87 16.42 -12.97
C SER A 37 9.40 16.04 -12.80
N PRO A 38 9.04 14.76 -12.88
CA PRO A 38 7.66 14.35 -12.62
C PRO A 38 7.28 14.89 -11.25
N SER A 39 6.18 15.62 -11.19
CA SER A 39 5.63 16.11 -9.93
C SER A 39 5.36 14.90 -9.05
N LEU A 40 6.08 14.79 -7.94
CA LEU A 40 5.84 13.75 -6.93
C LEU A 40 4.64 14.09 -6.04
N ASN A 41 3.77 15.01 -6.47
CA ASN A 41 2.54 15.26 -5.74
C ASN A 41 1.65 14.02 -5.88
N PRO A 42 1.22 13.43 -4.76
CA PRO A 42 0.30 12.31 -4.79
C PRO A 42 -1.01 12.71 -5.46
N ALA A 43 -1.52 11.83 -6.31
CA ALA A 43 -2.83 12.06 -6.93
C ALA A 43 -3.95 11.87 -5.91
N ASP A 44 -5.00 12.70 -6.04
CA ASP A 44 -6.23 12.53 -5.28
C ASP A 44 -7.02 11.32 -5.82
N PRO A 45 -7.86 10.69 -4.97
CA PRO A 45 -8.74 9.62 -5.41
C PRO A 45 -9.72 10.10 -6.50
N THR A 46 -9.77 9.39 -7.61
CA THR A 46 -10.69 9.65 -8.74
C THR A 46 -11.64 8.48 -9.01
N THR A 47 -11.31 7.31 -8.51
CA THR A 47 -12.09 6.07 -8.66
C THR A 47 -12.60 5.64 -7.30
N THR A 48 -13.83 5.15 -7.25
CA THR A 48 -14.43 4.61 -6.03
C THR A 48 -14.97 3.22 -6.32
N GLU A 49 -14.47 2.23 -5.59
CA GLU A 49 -14.96 0.86 -5.63
C GLU A 49 -15.71 0.55 -4.33
N THR A 50 -16.85 -0.14 -4.46
CA THR A 50 -17.66 -0.55 -3.30
C THR A 50 -17.80 -2.07 -3.29
N PHE A 51 -17.46 -2.67 -2.18
CA PHE A 51 -17.56 -4.11 -1.95
C PHE A 51 -18.54 -4.40 -0.84
N THR A 52 -19.39 -5.38 -1.08
CA THR A 52 -20.36 -5.87 -0.09
C THR A 52 -20.19 -7.37 0.09
N GLY A 53 -20.55 -7.86 1.27
CA GLY A 53 -20.44 -9.27 1.56
C GLY A 53 -21.05 -9.66 2.89
N THR A 54 -20.76 -10.88 3.30
CA THR A 54 -21.12 -11.39 4.63
C THR A 54 -19.87 -11.80 5.36
N LEU A 55 -19.66 -11.21 6.53
CA LEU A 55 -18.57 -11.54 7.44
C LEU A 55 -19.10 -12.46 8.55
N ARG A 56 -18.46 -13.59 8.74
CA ARG A 56 -18.80 -14.54 9.82
C ARG A 56 -18.00 -14.22 11.07
N PRO A 57 -18.45 -14.62 12.25
CA PRO A 57 -17.66 -14.53 13.47
C PRO A 57 -16.26 -15.11 13.30
N ASN A 58 -15.24 -14.41 13.76
CA ASN A 58 -13.81 -14.76 13.67
C ASN A 58 -13.28 -14.96 12.23
N ALA A 59 -13.98 -14.45 11.22
CA ALA A 59 -13.57 -14.57 9.83
C ALA A 59 -12.89 -13.30 9.31
N SER A 60 -12.30 -13.43 8.14
CA SER A 60 -11.81 -12.29 7.35
C SER A 60 -12.14 -12.46 5.88
N VAL A 61 -12.29 -11.35 5.20
CA VAL A 61 -12.44 -11.25 3.75
C VAL A 61 -11.43 -10.24 3.23
N PHE A 62 -11.08 -10.32 1.96
CA PHE A 62 -10.22 -9.32 1.33
C PHE A 62 -10.68 -9.02 -0.09
N TYR A 63 -10.35 -7.82 -0.55
CA TYR A 63 -10.64 -7.32 -1.88
C TYR A 63 -9.36 -6.72 -2.46
N SER A 64 -9.11 -6.97 -3.74
CA SER A 64 -8.00 -6.37 -4.46
C SER A 64 -8.51 -5.21 -5.33
N PHE A 65 -7.71 -4.16 -5.43
CA PHE A 65 -7.97 -2.98 -6.26
C PHE A 65 -6.67 -2.56 -6.95
N THR A 66 -6.78 -1.72 -7.97
CA THR A 66 -5.62 -1.25 -8.74
C THR A 66 -5.44 0.25 -8.60
N VAL A 67 -4.30 0.66 -8.08
CA VAL A 67 -3.87 2.07 -8.06
C VAL A 67 -3.13 2.36 -9.37
N ALA A 68 -3.67 3.27 -10.18
CA ALA A 68 -3.12 3.58 -11.49
C ALA A 68 -1.86 4.46 -11.42
N THR A 69 -1.82 5.40 -10.49
CA THR A 69 -0.71 6.33 -10.25
C THR A 69 -0.45 6.47 -8.76
N TYR A 70 0.77 6.88 -8.38
CA TYR A 70 1.07 7.22 -6.99
C TYR A 70 0.08 8.25 -6.44
N GLY A 71 -0.57 7.91 -5.32
CA GLY A 71 -1.53 8.83 -4.72
C GLY A 71 -2.23 8.28 -3.49
N THR A 72 -3.24 9.02 -3.06
CA THR A 72 -3.98 8.75 -1.82
C THR A 72 -5.02 7.67 -2.05
N VAL A 73 -5.05 6.69 -1.16
CA VAL A 73 -6.11 5.66 -1.08
C VAL A 73 -6.84 5.84 0.24
N ASN A 74 -8.16 5.96 0.16
CA ASN A 74 -9.06 6.06 1.30
C ASN A 74 -9.88 4.78 1.42
N VAL A 75 -9.96 4.22 2.61
CA VAL A 75 -10.77 3.03 2.89
C VAL A 75 -11.76 3.33 4.00
N THR A 76 -13.04 3.02 3.75
CA THR A 76 -14.14 3.23 4.67
C THR A 76 -14.91 1.93 4.88
N LEU A 77 -15.14 1.53 6.11
CA LEU A 77 -16.16 0.53 6.46
C LEU A 77 -17.47 1.29 6.70
N ASP A 78 -18.30 1.40 5.66
CA ASP A 78 -19.49 2.24 5.69
C ASP A 78 -20.53 1.73 6.68
N GLU A 79 -20.79 0.43 6.62
CA GLU A 79 -21.82 -0.17 7.47
C GLU A 79 -21.58 -1.65 7.76
N VAL A 80 -22.11 -2.11 8.88
CA VAL A 80 -22.28 -3.52 9.22
C VAL A 80 -23.72 -3.72 9.72
N THR A 81 -24.45 -4.64 9.08
CA THR A 81 -25.89 -4.84 9.33
C THR A 81 -26.23 -6.32 9.52
N GLY A 82 -27.46 -6.58 9.98
CA GLY A 82 -27.95 -7.96 10.16
C GLY A 82 -27.63 -8.56 11.53
N VAL A 83 -26.98 -7.81 12.40
CA VAL A 83 -26.75 -8.16 13.80
C VAL A 83 -27.31 -7.06 14.72
N ARG A 84 -27.77 -7.42 15.90
CA ARG A 84 -28.17 -6.44 16.91
C ARG A 84 -26.92 -5.94 17.59
N VAL A 85 -26.67 -4.65 17.49
CA VAL A 85 -25.67 -3.96 18.30
C VAL A 85 -26.23 -3.90 19.71
N SER A 86 -25.51 -4.42 20.68
CA SER A 86 -25.74 -4.11 22.09
C SER A 86 -25.16 -2.73 22.34
N ASP A 87 -25.92 -1.84 22.94
CA ASP A 87 -25.49 -0.46 23.22
C ASP A 87 -24.24 -0.39 24.10
N ASP A 88 -23.89 -1.51 24.75
CA ASP A 88 -22.78 -1.59 25.70
C ASP A 88 -21.44 -2.05 25.07
N VAL A 89 -21.43 -2.64 23.87
CA VAL A 89 -20.21 -3.13 23.22
C VAL A 89 -20.22 -2.75 21.74
N PRO A 90 -19.43 -1.77 21.34
CA PRO A 90 -19.28 -1.43 19.92
C PRO A 90 -18.65 -2.61 19.15
N PHE A 91 -19.16 -2.93 17.98
CA PHE A 91 -18.51 -3.88 17.09
C PHE A 91 -17.24 -3.23 16.52
N GLU A 92 -16.12 -3.87 16.76
CA GLU A 92 -14.83 -3.46 16.24
C GLU A 92 -14.36 -4.47 15.20
N PHE A 93 -13.78 -3.92 14.15
CA PHE A 93 -13.22 -4.68 13.03
C PHE A 93 -11.79 -4.22 12.79
N GLU A 94 -10.97 -5.13 12.27
CA GLU A 94 -9.65 -4.78 11.79
C GLU A 94 -9.74 -4.55 10.27
N ILE A 95 -9.38 -3.33 9.83
CA ILE A 95 -9.06 -3.05 8.44
C ILE A 95 -7.55 -3.06 8.30
N SER A 96 -7.05 -3.77 7.29
CA SER A 96 -5.64 -3.77 6.96
C SER A 96 -5.43 -3.69 5.45
N THR A 97 -4.40 -2.95 5.05
CA THR A 97 -3.97 -2.79 3.66
C THR A 97 -2.69 -3.58 3.42
N GLY A 98 -2.49 -4.03 2.19
CA GLY A 98 -1.31 -4.82 1.85
C GLY A 98 -1.25 -5.24 0.39
N VAL A 99 -0.46 -6.27 0.11
CA VAL A 99 -0.28 -6.84 -1.24
C VAL A 99 -0.98 -8.18 -1.35
N PRO A 100 -1.70 -8.45 -2.45
CA PRO A 100 -2.31 -9.78 -2.68
C PRO A 100 -1.24 -10.87 -2.71
N ARG A 101 -1.50 -11.98 -2.01
CA ARG A 101 -0.65 -13.17 -2.06
C ARG A 101 -1.50 -14.43 -2.08
N GLY A 102 -1.51 -15.11 -3.22
CA GLY A 102 -2.33 -16.30 -3.42
C GLY A 102 -3.81 -15.99 -3.18
N THR A 103 -4.41 -16.70 -2.24
CA THR A 103 -5.81 -16.53 -1.83
C THR A 103 -5.99 -15.59 -0.64
N GLY A 104 -5.04 -14.66 -0.40
CA GLY A 104 -5.05 -13.78 0.75
C GLY A 104 -4.46 -12.41 0.50
N CYS A 105 -4.48 -11.57 1.53
CA CYS A 105 -3.89 -10.24 1.59
C CYS A 105 -2.78 -10.24 2.64
N SER A 106 -1.53 -10.02 2.20
CA SER A 106 -0.40 -9.85 3.11
C SER A 106 -0.43 -8.44 3.67
N ALA A 107 -1.00 -8.28 4.85
CA ALA A 107 -1.20 -6.99 5.48
C ALA A 107 0.13 -6.37 5.92
N ALA A 108 0.29 -5.07 5.64
CA ALA A 108 1.43 -4.27 6.08
C ALA A 108 1.08 -3.35 7.26
N ALA A 109 -0.17 -2.86 7.31
CA ALA A 109 -0.69 -2.01 8.38
C ALA A 109 -2.11 -2.46 8.74
N ALA A 110 -2.47 -2.34 9.99
CA ALA A 110 -3.79 -2.70 10.49
C ALA A 110 -4.31 -1.61 11.45
N LEU A 111 -5.62 -1.34 11.36
CA LEU A 111 -6.33 -0.38 12.20
C LEU A 111 -7.63 -1.01 12.71
N ILE A 112 -7.94 -0.80 13.98
CA ILE A 112 -9.23 -1.19 14.56
C ILE A 112 -10.21 -0.05 14.32
N VAL A 113 -11.38 -0.37 13.76
CA VAL A 113 -12.40 0.58 13.35
C VAL A 113 -13.79 0.09 13.75
N ALA A 114 -14.71 1.04 13.97
CA ALA A 114 -16.15 0.80 13.99
C ALA A 114 -16.74 1.24 12.64
N PRO A 115 -17.87 0.66 12.17
CA PRO A 115 -18.57 1.15 10.99
C PRO A 115 -19.00 2.60 11.15
N GLY A 116 -18.92 3.39 10.10
CA GLY A 116 -19.33 4.80 10.14
C GLY A 116 -18.83 5.62 8.96
N ASP A 117 -19.07 6.91 9.05
CA ASP A 117 -18.76 7.88 8.03
C ASP A 117 -17.26 8.24 7.97
N GLY A 118 -16.81 8.61 6.76
CA GLY A 118 -15.48 9.10 6.46
C GLY A 118 -14.41 8.02 6.35
N PRO A 119 -13.26 8.33 5.79
CA PRO A 119 -12.21 7.34 5.64
C PRO A 119 -11.62 6.94 6.99
N HIS A 120 -11.64 5.65 7.30
CA HIS A 120 -10.97 5.10 8.47
C HIS A 120 -9.44 5.07 8.27
N THR A 121 -8.99 4.94 7.03
CA THR A 121 -7.58 5.06 6.68
C THR A 121 -7.42 5.87 5.40
N SER A 122 -6.40 6.72 5.39
CA SER A 122 -5.97 7.52 4.27
C SER A 122 -4.46 7.38 4.16
N GLN A 123 -3.98 6.70 3.12
CA GLN A 123 -2.56 6.35 2.97
C GLN A 123 -2.09 6.57 1.54
N LEU A 124 -0.79 6.78 1.37
CA LEU A 124 -0.16 6.90 0.06
C LEU A 124 0.25 5.52 -0.45
N PHE A 125 -0.10 5.24 -1.72
CA PHE A 125 0.20 4.00 -2.41
C PHE A 125 0.92 4.27 -3.72
N GLU A 126 1.89 3.45 -4.02
CA GLU A 126 2.49 3.40 -5.36
C GLU A 126 1.52 2.76 -6.36
N ALA A 127 1.72 3.06 -7.65
CA ALA A 127 0.98 2.38 -8.71
C ALA A 127 1.17 0.86 -8.61
N GLY A 128 0.09 0.10 -8.67
CA GLY A 128 0.14 -1.35 -8.52
C GLY A 128 -1.16 -1.97 -8.05
N ILE A 129 -1.10 -3.28 -7.77
CA ILE A 129 -2.24 -4.04 -7.25
C ILE A 129 -2.07 -4.16 -5.73
N TRP A 130 -3.10 -3.73 -5.04
CA TRP A 130 -3.18 -3.70 -3.59
C TRP A 130 -4.39 -4.46 -3.08
N CYS A 131 -4.46 -4.73 -1.79
CA CYS A 131 -5.62 -5.35 -1.17
C CYS A 131 -5.99 -4.67 0.14
N VAL A 132 -7.28 -4.73 0.44
CA VAL A 132 -7.83 -4.41 1.75
C VAL A 132 -8.37 -5.70 2.34
N ARG A 133 -8.04 -5.97 3.59
CA ARG A 133 -8.60 -7.07 4.37
C ARG A 133 -9.47 -6.50 5.48
N LEU A 134 -10.69 -6.99 5.58
CA LEU A 134 -11.59 -6.78 6.70
C LEU A 134 -11.60 -8.05 7.55
N ARG A 135 -11.31 -7.92 8.85
CA ARG A 135 -11.31 -9.02 9.81
C ARG A 135 -12.21 -8.70 10.99
N GLU A 136 -12.96 -9.69 11.39
CA GLU A 136 -13.79 -9.65 12.58
C GLU A 136 -12.96 -10.10 13.79
N LEU A 137 -13.12 -9.42 14.93
CA LEU A 137 -12.27 -9.59 16.12
C LEU A 137 -12.90 -10.47 17.22
N GLY A 138 -13.94 -11.24 16.90
CA GLY A 138 -14.61 -12.13 17.84
C GLY A 138 -15.81 -11.50 18.54
N ASN A 139 -16.31 -10.37 18.03
CA ASN A 139 -17.41 -9.61 18.65
C ASN A 139 -18.77 -9.89 18.00
N LEU A 140 -18.80 -10.50 16.79
CA LEU A 140 -20.04 -10.79 16.11
C LEU A 140 -20.72 -12.04 16.70
N PRO A 141 -21.97 -11.94 17.15
CA PRO A 141 -22.74 -13.11 17.62
C PRO A 141 -23.25 -14.00 16.47
N ALA A 142 -23.32 -13.46 15.25
CA ALA A 142 -23.82 -14.13 14.06
C ALA A 142 -23.21 -13.48 12.80
N PRO A 143 -23.34 -14.12 11.61
CA PRO A 143 -22.89 -13.51 10.36
C PRO A 143 -23.59 -12.17 10.11
N ALA A 144 -22.79 -11.15 9.75
CA ALA A 144 -23.24 -9.81 9.46
C ALA A 144 -22.95 -9.43 8.00
N ARG A 145 -23.84 -8.61 7.42
CA ARG A 145 -23.56 -7.98 6.11
C ARG A 145 -22.71 -6.74 6.33
N PHE A 146 -21.80 -6.48 5.41
CA PHE A 146 -20.98 -5.28 5.45
C PHE A 146 -20.92 -4.61 4.08
N ARG A 147 -20.57 -3.32 4.10
CA ARG A 147 -20.17 -2.54 2.94
C ARG A 147 -18.87 -1.82 3.27
N ILE A 148 -17.89 -1.93 2.35
CA ILE A 148 -16.62 -1.24 2.40
C ILE A 148 -16.43 -0.47 1.09
N THR A 149 -15.95 0.76 1.19
CA THR A 149 -15.65 1.64 0.06
C THR A 149 -14.17 1.93 0.02
N ILE A 150 -13.58 1.84 -1.17
CA ILE A 150 -12.18 2.13 -1.46
C ILE A 150 -12.15 3.21 -2.53
N ALA A 151 -11.61 4.39 -2.19
CA ALA A 151 -11.38 5.47 -3.14
C ALA A 151 -9.89 5.58 -3.43
N HIS A 152 -9.50 5.59 -4.73
CA HIS A 152 -8.10 5.53 -5.16
C HIS A 152 -7.89 6.27 -6.51
N PRO A 153 -6.65 6.65 -6.86
CA PRO A 153 -6.27 7.20 -8.17
C PRO A 153 -6.37 6.22 -9.31
#